data_f095c8d12d39850db2bafcd56fff9cc0
#
_entry.id   f095c8d12d39850db2bafcd56fff9cc0
#
_cell.length_a   1.000
_cell.length_b   1.000
_cell.length_c   1.000
_cell.angle_alpha   90.00
_cell.angle_beta   90.00
_cell.angle_gamma   90.00
#
_symmetry.space_group_name_H-M   'P 1'
#
loop_
_entity.id
_entity.type
_entity.pdbx_description
1 polymer ?
#
loop_
_entity_poly.entity_id
_entity_poly.type
_entity_poly.pdbx_seq_one_letter_code
_entity_poly.pdbx_strand_id
1 'polypeptide(L)'
;MSRMLSRTLALPALALLAGTVPVLALDAAKTIDVAAPPAKVWATIGDFCGIGQWHPAIEKCVLSQDGGKTLRTLSLKGGGTIVESQTSRDDKAMSYTYAIVSGPLPVSDYSSTLSVAPKGSGSTVNWTGSFKAKGAPDAVAVDAISGIYDSGLKAIADKSK
;
A
#
# COMPACT_ATOMS: atom_id res chain seq x y z
N MET A 1 -28.30 -29.71 71.29
CA MET A 1 -28.47 -29.96 69.86
C MET A 1 -28.40 -28.62 69.10
N SER A 2 -27.21 -28.26 68.64
CA SER A 2 -26.97 -26.94 67.97
C SER A 2 -26.74 -27.25 66.48
N ARG A 3 -27.60 -26.71 65.62
CA ARG A 3 -27.45 -26.80 64.15
C ARG A 3 -26.65 -25.60 63.66
N MET A 4 -25.43 -25.86 63.18
CA MET A 4 -24.64 -24.90 62.44
C MET A 4 -25.21 -24.77 61.02
N LEU A 5 -25.65 -23.54 60.63
CA LEU A 5 -25.95 -23.19 59.26
C LEU A 5 -24.66 -22.67 58.60
N SER A 6 -24.13 -23.43 57.65
CA SER A 6 -23.06 -22.97 56.74
C SER A 6 -23.66 -22.06 55.67
N ARG A 7 -23.27 -20.77 55.64
CA ARG A 7 -23.59 -19.85 54.55
C ARG A 7 -22.49 -19.97 53.50
N THR A 8 -22.77 -20.51 52.38
CA THR A 8 -21.93 -20.49 51.18
C THR A 8 -22.04 -19.10 50.53
N LEU A 9 -20.96 -18.32 50.54
CA LEU A 9 -20.84 -17.10 49.73
C LEU A 9 -20.52 -17.50 48.26
N ALA A 10 -21.44 -17.24 47.36
CA ALA A 10 -21.19 -17.31 45.94
C ALA A 10 -20.57 -15.98 45.48
N LEU A 11 -19.33 -16.01 44.99
CA LEU A 11 -18.72 -14.87 44.28
C LEU A 11 -19.26 -14.85 42.85
N PRO A 12 -19.71 -13.68 42.36
CA PRO A 12 -20.02 -13.55 40.95
C PRO A 12 -18.70 -13.43 40.14
N ALA A 13 -18.49 -14.33 39.19
CA ALA A 13 -17.41 -14.25 38.22
C ALA A 13 -17.73 -13.12 37.23
N LEU A 14 -16.96 -12.05 37.30
CA LEU A 14 -17.04 -10.94 36.36
C LEU A 14 -16.34 -11.37 35.05
N ALA A 15 -17.11 -11.76 34.04
CA ALA A 15 -16.61 -12.09 32.71
C ALA A 15 -16.19 -10.77 32.02
N LEU A 16 -14.88 -10.53 31.85
CA LEU A 16 -14.37 -9.49 30.99
C LEU A 16 -14.66 -9.87 29.51
N LEU A 17 -15.63 -9.24 28.91
CA LEU A 17 -15.84 -9.24 27.46
C LEU A 17 -14.72 -8.39 26.84
N ALA A 18 -13.65 -9.04 26.36
CA ALA A 18 -12.65 -8.40 25.50
C ALA A 18 -13.29 -8.13 24.14
N GLY A 19 -13.84 -6.92 23.98
CA GLY A 19 -14.35 -6.46 22.70
C GLY A 19 -13.18 -6.29 21.73
N THR A 20 -13.16 -7.05 20.64
CA THR A 20 -12.25 -6.81 19.50
C THR A 20 -12.71 -5.54 18.80
N VAL A 21 -11.95 -4.44 18.96
CA VAL A 21 -12.17 -3.22 18.17
C VAL A 21 -11.77 -3.54 16.73
N PRO A 22 -12.67 -3.34 15.73
CA PRO A 22 -12.28 -3.52 14.34
C PRO A 22 -11.18 -2.53 13.99
N VAL A 23 -10.03 -3.03 13.53
CA VAL A 23 -8.96 -2.19 12.96
C VAL A 23 -9.47 -1.71 11.61
N LEU A 24 -9.82 -0.44 11.51
CA LEU A 24 -10.22 0.18 10.25
C LEU A 24 -9.03 0.23 9.30
N ALA A 25 -9.29 0.03 7.99
CA ALA A 25 -8.28 0.25 6.98
C ALA A 25 -7.96 1.74 6.91
N LEU A 26 -6.68 2.05 6.71
CA LEU A 26 -6.16 3.38 6.43
C LEU A 26 -6.04 3.55 4.93
N ASP A 27 -6.22 4.77 4.45
CA ASP A 27 -6.10 5.10 3.04
C ASP A 27 -5.03 6.18 2.82
N ALA A 28 -4.32 6.06 1.70
CA ALA A 28 -3.47 7.10 1.15
C ALA A 28 -3.88 7.34 -0.30
N ALA A 29 -4.09 8.60 -0.68
CA ALA A 29 -4.43 8.98 -2.04
C ALA A 29 -3.67 10.24 -2.43
N LYS A 30 -2.95 10.17 -3.53
CA LYS A 30 -2.17 11.27 -4.10
C LYS A 30 -2.40 11.34 -5.59
N THR A 31 -2.30 12.54 -6.13
CA THR A 31 -2.52 12.79 -7.55
C THR A 31 -1.60 13.90 -8.05
N ILE A 32 -1.23 13.83 -9.32
CA ILE A 32 -0.47 14.88 -10.00
C ILE A 32 -0.96 15.04 -11.43
N ASP A 33 -1.01 16.29 -11.88
CA ASP A 33 -1.26 16.62 -13.29
C ASP A 33 0.05 16.64 -14.06
N VAL A 34 0.03 16.06 -15.25
CA VAL A 34 1.18 15.97 -16.15
C VAL A 34 0.80 16.56 -17.52
N ALA A 35 1.62 17.44 -18.05
CA ALA A 35 1.37 18.11 -19.33
C ALA A 35 1.64 17.20 -20.56
N ALA A 36 1.62 15.88 -20.38
CA ALA A 36 1.82 14.90 -21.43
C ALA A 36 0.56 14.04 -21.62
N PRO A 37 0.27 13.58 -22.85
CA PRO A 37 -0.89 12.72 -23.12
C PRO A 37 -0.84 11.41 -22.34
N PRO A 38 -2.00 10.80 -22.02
CA PRO A 38 -2.06 9.57 -21.20
C PRO A 38 -1.17 8.44 -21.71
N ALA A 39 -1.12 8.21 -23.02
CA ALA A 39 -0.31 7.16 -23.62
C ALA A 39 1.21 7.36 -23.36
N LYS A 40 1.68 8.60 -23.36
CA LYS A 40 3.09 8.91 -23.07
C LYS A 40 3.41 8.67 -21.59
N VAL A 41 2.50 9.07 -20.69
CA VAL A 41 2.66 8.84 -19.25
C VAL A 41 2.60 7.34 -18.96
N TRP A 42 1.65 6.62 -19.56
CA TRP A 42 1.54 5.16 -19.40
C TRP A 42 2.77 4.40 -19.93
N ALA A 43 3.36 4.86 -21.04
CA ALA A 43 4.63 4.30 -21.52
C ALA A 43 5.78 4.45 -20.51
N THR A 44 5.73 5.49 -19.66
CA THR A 44 6.73 5.71 -18.60
C THR A 44 6.51 4.78 -17.40
N ILE A 45 5.25 4.55 -16.99
CA ILE A 45 4.93 3.91 -15.72
C ILE A 45 4.23 2.56 -15.82
N GLY A 46 3.72 2.20 -17.00
CA GLY A 46 2.89 1.00 -17.18
C GLY A 46 3.66 -0.31 -17.02
N ASP A 47 4.96 -0.35 -17.28
CA ASP A 47 5.79 -1.52 -16.97
C ASP A 47 5.88 -1.71 -15.45
N PHE A 48 5.54 -2.92 -14.97
CA PHE A 48 5.50 -3.20 -13.53
C PHE A 48 6.88 -3.07 -12.85
N CYS A 49 7.96 -3.36 -13.60
CA CYS A 49 9.34 -3.15 -13.12
C CYS A 49 9.93 -1.80 -13.58
N GLY A 50 9.21 -1.03 -14.37
CA GLY A 50 9.58 0.33 -14.75
C GLY A 50 9.78 1.28 -13.58
N ILE A 51 9.20 0.97 -12.42
CA ILE A 51 9.39 1.72 -11.16
C ILE A 51 10.89 1.89 -10.81
N GLY A 52 11.73 0.95 -11.15
CA GLY A 52 13.19 1.05 -10.99
C GLY A 52 13.84 2.15 -11.84
N GLN A 53 13.13 2.65 -12.88
CA GLN A 53 13.62 3.70 -13.76
C GLN A 53 13.13 5.10 -13.35
N TRP A 54 12.00 5.19 -12.66
CA TRP A 54 11.39 6.47 -12.37
C TRP A 54 11.27 6.79 -10.88
N HIS A 55 11.10 5.83 -9.97
CA HIS A 55 10.92 6.12 -8.55
C HIS A 55 12.28 6.41 -7.86
N PRO A 56 12.44 7.58 -7.21
CA PRO A 56 13.74 8.01 -6.68
C PRO A 56 14.28 7.12 -5.55
N ALA A 57 13.43 6.42 -4.80
CA ALA A 57 13.82 5.53 -3.70
C ALA A 57 14.23 4.12 -4.17
N ILE A 58 14.00 3.77 -5.44
CA ILE A 58 14.27 2.44 -5.97
C ILE A 58 15.62 2.43 -6.67
N GLU A 59 16.49 1.49 -6.29
CA GLU A 59 17.78 1.27 -6.93
C GLU A 59 17.69 0.24 -8.05
N LYS A 60 16.93 -0.84 -7.81
CA LYS A 60 16.79 -1.97 -8.74
C LYS A 60 15.41 -2.60 -8.62
N CYS A 61 14.91 -3.11 -9.74
CA CYS A 61 13.71 -3.95 -9.80
C CYS A 61 14.01 -5.24 -10.55
N VAL A 62 13.52 -6.37 -10.03
CA VAL A 62 13.63 -7.69 -10.67
C VAL A 62 12.25 -8.34 -10.69
N LEU A 63 11.80 -8.77 -11.87
CA LEU A 63 10.57 -9.54 -12.03
C LEU A 63 10.82 -11.02 -11.73
N SER A 64 9.80 -11.67 -11.19
CA SER A 64 9.72 -13.11 -11.01
C SER A 64 8.27 -13.59 -11.14
N GLN A 65 8.09 -14.91 -11.21
CA GLN A 65 6.77 -15.55 -11.24
C GLN A 65 6.66 -16.55 -10.09
N ASP A 66 5.53 -16.53 -9.40
CA ASP A 66 5.21 -17.49 -8.36
C ASP A 66 3.72 -17.84 -8.39
N GLY A 67 3.42 -19.13 -8.58
CA GLY A 67 2.03 -19.62 -8.64
C GLY A 67 1.15 -18.89 -9.68
N GLY A 68 1.71 -18.48 -10.81
CA GLY A 68 1.00 -17.71 -11.85
C GLY A 68 0.82 -16.22 -11.55
N LYS A 69 1.40 -15.72 -10.45
CA LYS A 69 1.41 -14.29 -10.10
C LYS A 69 2.72 -13.66 -10.55
N THR A 70 2.63 -12.48 -11.13
CA THR A 70 3.81 -11.65 -11.42
C THR A 70 4.23 -10.92 -10.15
N LEU A 71 5.47 -11.15 -9.74
CA LEU A 71 6.09 -10.49 -8.62
C LEU A 71 7.17 -9.53 -9.09
N ARG A 72 7.42 -8.47 -8.31
CA ARG A 72 8.62 -7.65 -8.41
C ARG A 72 9.33 -7.57 -7.07
N THR A 73 10.66 -7.66 -7.11
CA THR A 73 11.52 -7.39 -5.97
C THR A 73 12.21 -6.05 -6.19
N LEU A 74 11.95 -5.11 -5.29
CA LEU A 74 12.51 -3.76 -5.31
C LEU A 74 13.67 -3.69 -4.31
N SER A 75 14.87 -3.34 -4.78
CA SER A 75 15.97 -2.94 -3.91
C SER A 75 15.86 -1.44 -3.62
N LEU A 76 15.92 -1.06 -2.35
CA LEU A 76 15.78 0.33 -1.91
C LEU A 76 17.15 1.01 -1.82
N LYS A 77 17.22 2.27 -2.25
CA LYS A 77 18.36 3.13 -1.95
C LYS A 77 18.42 3.36 -0.44
N GLY A 78 19.50 2.98 0.20
CA GLY A 78 19.61 2.99 1.65
C GLY A 78 19.44 1.62 2.31
N GLY A 79 19.19 0.59 1.51
CA GLY A 79 19.14 -0.81 1.93
C GLY A 79 17.71 -1.33 2.17
N GLY A 80 17.61 -2.65 2.15
CA GLY A 80 16.35 -3.35 2.27
C GLY A 80 15.70 -3.68 0.92
N THR A 81 14.68 -4.53 0.99
CA THR A 81 13.91 -4.97 -0.18
C THR A 81 12.42 -4.96 0.12
N ILE A 82 11.63 -4.69 -0.93
CA ILE A 82 10.18 -4.88 -0.92
C ILE A 82 9.84 -5.90 -2.00
N VAL A 83 9.02 -6.89 -1.68
CA VAL A 83 8.42 -7.81 -2.65
C VAL A 83 6.98 -7.45 -2.82
N GLU A 84 6.56 -7.26 -4.07
CA GLU A 84 5.18 -6.92 -4.42
C GLU A 84 4.63 -7.89 -5.47
N SER A 85 3.34 -8.15 -5.40
CA SER A 85 2.60 -8.97 -6.35
C SER A 85 1.64 -8.10 -7.15
N GLN A 86 1.69 -8.17 -8.47
CA GLN A 86 0.69 -7.55 -9.33
C GLN A 86 -0.63 -8.34 -9.21
N THR A 87 -1.67 -7.68 -8.73
CA THR A 87 -2.98 -8.33 -8.49
C THR A 87 -3.97 -8.05 -9.61
N SER A 88 -3.79 -6.95 -10.34
CA SER A 88 -4.61 -6.58 -11.49
C SER A 88 -3.83 -5.70 -12.46
N ARG A 89 -4.18 -5.76 -13.74
CA ARG A 89 -3.66 -4.88 -14.79
C ARG A 89 -4.69 -4.72 -15.90
N ASP A 90 -4.92 -3.47 -16.30
CA ASP A 90 -5.74 -3.11 -17.45
C ASP A 90 -5.01 -2.02 -18.26
N ASP A 91 -4.40 -2.42 -19.36
CA ASP A 91 -3.66 -1.51 -20.23
C ASP A 91 -4.57 -0.52 -20.98
N LYS A 92 -5.85 -0.88 -21.22
CA LYS A 92 -6.80 0.04 -21.84
C LYS A 92 -7.25 1.13 -20.89
N ALA A 93 -7.46 0.76 -19.63
CA ALA A 93 -7.75 1.71 -18.54
C ALA A 93 -6.49 2.39 -17.98
N MET A 94 -5.29 2.02 -18.49
CA MET A 94 -4.00 2.53 -18.01
C MET A 94 -3.88 2.45 -16.50
N SER A 95 -4.10 1.25 -15.95
CA SER A 95 -4.14 1.02 -14.51
C SER A 95 -3.54 -0.33 -14.15
N TYR A 96 -2.84 -0.40 -13.02
CA TYR A 96 -2.49 -1.66 -12.38
C TYR A 96 -2.59 -1.55 -10.86
N THR A 97 -2.93 -2.69 -10.25
CA THR A 97 -3.05 -2.85 -8.79
C THR A 97 -2.01 -3.87 -8.32
N TYR A 98 -1.45 -3.65 -7.14
CA TYR A 98 -0.47 -4.54 -6.54
C TYR A 98 -0.60 -4.56 -5.03
N ALA A 99 -0.08 -5.62 -4.42
CA ALA A 99 -0.05 -5.81 -2.98
C ALA A 99 1.40 -6.02 -2.51
N ILE A 100 1.73 -5.57 -1.29
CA ILE A 100 3.01 -5.89 -0.65
C ILE A 100 2.93 -7.32 -0.09
N VAL A 101 3.87 -8.16 -0.51
CA VAL A 101 4.08 -9.52 0.01
C VAL A 101 5.00 -9.48 1.22
N SER A 102 6.09 -8.70 1.14
CA SER A 102 7.04 -8.50 2.24
C SER A 102 7.81 -7.19 2.07
N GLY A 103 8.28 -6.63 3.18
CA GLY A 103 9.08 -5.41 3.17
C GLY A 103 9.21 -4.76 4.54
N PRO A 104 10.01 -3.69 4.64
CA PRO A 104 10.25 -2.97 5.90
C PRO A 104 9.21 -1.88 6.19
N LEU A 105 8.24 -1.64 5.32
CA LEU A 105 7.25 -0.59 5.52
C LEU A 105 6.34 -0.90 6.71
N PRO A 106 5.90 0.11 7.48
CA PRO A 106 5.10 -0.09 8.68
C PRO A 106 3.61 -0.35 8.35
N VAL A 107 3.35 -1.27 7.41
CA VAL A 107 2.01 -1.58 6.90
C VAL A 107 1.79 -3.08 6.77
N SER A 108 0.53 -3.50 6.84
CA SER A 108 0.04 -4.84 6.50
C SER A 108 -1.25 -4.72 5.67
N ASP A 109 -1.65 -5.81 5.03
CA ASP A 109 -2.85 -5.86 4.18
C ASP A 109 -2.86 -4.74 3.11
N TYR A 110 -1.68 -4.38 2.60
CA TYR A 110 -1.49 -3.28 1.68
C TYR A 110 -1.91 -3.67 0.26
N SER A 111 -2.76 -2.84 -0.32
CA SER A 111 -3.13 -2.88 -1.73
C SER A 111 -3.10 -1.47 -2.31
N SER A 112 -2.52 -1.31 -3.49
CA SER A 112 -2.39 0.00 -4.11
C SER A 112 -2.65 -0.05 -5.61
N THR A 113 -3.22 1.03 -6.14
CA THR A 113 -3.49 1.21 -7.57
C THR A 113 -2.81 2.47 -8.08
N LEU A 114 -2.07 2.32 -9.17
CA LEU A 114 -1.53 3.42 -9.97
C LEU A 114 -2.28 3.49 -11.30
N SER A 115 -2.78 4.66 -11.66
CA SER A 115 -3.57 4.85 -12.88
C SER A 115 -3.32 6.19 -13.54
N VAL A 116 -3.57 6.27 -14.84
CA VAL A 116 -3.47 7.47 -15.66
C VAL A 116 -4.82 7.77 -16.28
N ALA A 117 -5.31 8.99 -16.10
CA ALA A 117 -6.55 9.46 -16.69
C ALA A 117 -6.29 10.68 -17.59
N PRO A 118 -7.04 10.86 -18.68
CA PRO A 118 -6.94 12.06 -19.53
C PRO A 118 -7.41 13.31 -18.77
N LYS A 119 -6.72 14.44 -18.99
CA LYS A 119 -7.09 15.76 -18.48
C LYS A 119 -6.78 16.83 -19.51
N GLY A 120 -7.78 17.26 -20.27
CA GLY A 120 -7.55 18.15 -21.41
C GLY A 120 -6.58 17.57 -22.42
N SER A 121 -5.50 18.27 -22.72
CA SER A 121 -4.40 17.77 -23.57
C SER A 121 -3.33 16.97 -22.81
N GLY A 122 -3.42 16.94 -21.49
CA GLY A 122 -2.50 16.25 -20.59
C GLY A 122 -3.14 15.06 -19.89
N SER A 123 -2.63 14.73 -18.72
CA SER A 123 -3.04 13.59 -17.91
C SER A 123 -3.10 13.94 -16.44
N THR A 124 -3.87 13.19 -15.69
CA THR A 124 -3.78 13.09 -14.23
C THR A 124 -3.30 11.69 -13.87
N VAL A 125 -2.26 11.58 -13.07
CA VAL A 125 -1.80 10.33 -12.47
C VAL A 125 -2.36 10.23 -11.07
N ASN A 126 -3.04 9.12 -10.77
CA ASN A 126 -3.59 8.84 -9.45
C ASN A 126 -2.84 7.65 -8.83
N TRP A 127 -2.48 7.79 -7.57
CA TRP A 127 -1.89 6.71 -6.77
C TRP A 127 -2.66 6.59 -5.47
N THR A 128 -3.38 5.48 -5.31
CA THR A 128 -4.23 5.22 -4.14
C THR A 128 -3.82 3.92 -3.48
N GLY A 129 -3.95 3.82 -2.17
CA GLY A 129 -3.67 2.60 -1.44
C GLY A 129 -4.52 2.50 -0.19
N SER A 130 -4.82 1.25 0.20
CA SER A 130 -5.49 0.91 1.45
C SER A 130 -4.62 -0.10 2.20
N PHE A 131 -4.50 0.05 3.51
CA PHE A 131 -3.61 -0.75 4.35
C PHE A 131 -4.00 -0.67 5.82
N LYS A 132 -3.31 -1.44 6.67
CA LYS A 132 -3.33 -1.30 8.13
C LYS A 132 -1.95 -0.91 8.62
N ALA A 133 -1.87 -0.13 9.67
CA ALA A 133 -0.60 0.13 10.34
C ALA A 133 -0.04 -1.15 10.97
N LYS A 134 1.27 -1.35 10.91
CA LYS A 134 1.99 -2.49 11.47
C LYS A 134 3.26 -2.01 12.17
N GLY A 135 3.30 -2.16 13.48
CA GLY A 135 4.48 -1.80 14.28
C GLY A 135 4.75 -0.30 14.41
N ALA A 136 3.78 0.54 14.02
CA ALA A 136 3.84 1.99 14.13
C ALA A 136 2.44 2.57 14.35
N PRO A 137 2.30 3.81 14.85
CA PRO A 137 1.01 4.52 14.86
C PRO A 137 0.45 4.74 13.47
N ASP A 138 -0.89 4.83 13.35
CA ASP A 138 -1.60 5.03 12.07
C ASP A 138 -1.08 6.24 11.29
N ALA A 139 -0.88 7.37 11.95
CA ALA A 139 -0.35 8.58 11.32
C ALA A 139 1.04 8.36 10.69
N VAL A 140 1.92 7.61 11.37
CA VAL A 140 3.26 7.30 10.87
C VAL A 140 3.18 6.40 9.63
N ALA A 141 2.28 5.43 9.62
CA ALA A 141 2.06 4.58 8.46
C ALA A 141 1.51 5.37 7.26
N VAL A 142 0.52 6.24 7.50
CA VAL A 142 -0.06 7.12 6.46
C VAL A 142 0.98 8.08 5.90
N ASP A 143 1.79 8.71 6.75
CA ASP A 143 2.84 9.64 6.32
C ASP A 143 3.92 8.93 5.50
N ALA A 144 4.33 7.72 5.89
CA ALA A 144 5.30 6.93 5.17
C ALA A 144 4.82 6.60 3.74
N ILE A 145 3.59 6.10 3.60
CA ILE A 145 3.00 5.76 2.29
C ILE A 145 2.77 7.02 1.46
N SER A 146 2.24 8.09 2.07
CA SER A 146 2.01 9.37 1.39
C SER A 146 3.31 9.96 0.82
N GLY A 147 4.40 9.92 1.58
CA GLY A 147 5.71 10.39 1.13
C GLY A 147 6.28 9.60 -0.04
N ILE A 148 6.06 8.27 -0.07
CA ILE A 148 6.41 7.41 -1.20
C ILE A 148 5.64 7.83 -2.44
N TYR A 149 4.32 8.03 -2.34
CA TYR A 149 3.49 8.45 -3.47
C TYR A 149 3.86 9.84 -3.97
N ASP A 150 4.03 10.81 -3.08
CA ASP A 150 4.41 12.18 -3.46
C ASP A 150 5.73 12.23 -4.22
N SER A 151 6.76 11.52 -3.74
CA SER A 151 8.08 11.48 -4.39
C SER A 151 8.03 10.77 -5.75
N GLY A 152 7.27 9.68 -5.83
CA GLY A 152 7.08 8.92 -7.07
C GLY A 152 6.29 9.71 -8.11
N LEU A 153 5.16 10.31 -7.73
CA LEU A 153 4.34 11.12 -8.63
C LEU A 153 5.11 12.32 -9.20
N LYS A 154 5.90 12.99 -8.35
CA LYS A 154 6.79 14.08 -8.83
C LYS A 154 7.77 13.57 -9.88
N ALA A 155 8.40 12.42 -9.65
CA ALA A 155 9.34 11.83 -10.60
C ALA A 155 8.67 11.41 -11.92
N ILE A 156 7.43 10.88 -11.85
CA ILE A 156 6.63 10.56 -13.05
C ILE A 156 6.39 11.84 -13.87
N ALA A 157 5.93 12.91 -13.23
CA ALA A 157 5.70 14.18 -13.92
C ALA A 157 6.96 14.72 -14.60
N ASP A 158 8.12 14.62 -13.94
CA ASP A 158 9.39 15.09 -14.49
C ASP A 158 9.88 14.24 -15.68
N LYS A 159 9.66 12.92 -15.65
CA LYS A 159 10.11 11.99 -16.69
C LYS A 159 9.17 11.86 -17.88
N SER A 160 7.93 12.30 -17.75
CA SER A 160 6.90 12.22 -18.79
C SER A 160 6.79 13.48 -19.65
N LYS A 161 7.66 14.49 -19.42
CA LYS A 161 7.72 15.74 -20.21
C LYS A 161 8.14 15.53 -21.66
#